data_f497259b8ebb6e470a861f26c2aaa163
#
_entry.id   f497259b8ebb6e470a861f26c2aaa163
#
_cell.length_a   1.000
_cell.length_b   1.000
_cell.length_c   1.000
_cell.angle_alpha   90.00
_cell.angle_beta   90.00
_cell.angle_gamma   90.00
#
_symmetry.space_group_name_H-M   'P 1'
#
loop_
_entity.id
_entity.type
_entity.pdbx_description
1 polymer ?
#
loop_
_entity_poly.entity_id
_entity_poly.type
_entity_poly.pdbx_seq_one_letter_code
_entity_poly.pdbx_strand_id
1 'polypeptide(L)'
;METAAKTLVIDADAHVVETARTWDHMDPSDRQYRPVSLETREDAGVKLQFWLIDGKVRGFRFPAFSAAELEKRSRQVGRKFADAQESREMGNVDLRLQHMDQTGVDIQVL
;
A
#
# COMPACT_ATOMS: atom_id res chain seq x y z
N MET A 1 1.56 -43.00 6.62
CA MET A 1 1.78 -41.83 5.74
C MET A 1 2.30 -40.68 6.57
N GLU A 2 3.53 -40.31 6.38
CA GLU A 2 4.05 -39.07 6.94
C GLU A 2 3.35 -37.92 6.20
N THR A 3 2.58 -37.12 6.89
CA THR A 3 2.11 -35.83 6.38
C THR A 3 3.33 -34.93 6.29
N ALA A 4 3.78 -34.61 5.08
CA ALA A 4 4.84 -33.63 4.89
C ALA A 4 4.44 -32.35 5.62
N ALA A 5 5.30 -31.86 6.52
CA ALA A 5 5.08 -30.61 7.21
C ALA A 5 4.93 -29.49 6.16
N LYS A 6 3.82 -28.76 6.22
CA LYS A 6 3.61 -27.61 5.32
C LYS A 6 4.73 -26.61 5.55
N THR A 7 5.49 -26.30 4.51
CA THR A 7 6.49 -25.25 4.58
C THR A 7 5.79 -23.89 4.64
N LEU A 8 6.09 -23.09 5.66
CA LEU A 8 5.61 -21.72 5.75
C LEU A 8 6.30 -20.83 4.72
N VAL A 9 5.51 -20.03 4.03
CA VAL A 9 6.00 -19.01 3.10
C VAL A 9 5.85 -17.65 3.75
N ILE A 10 6.99 -16.99 3.98
CA ILE A 10 7.05 -15.68 4.62
C ILE A 10 7.49 -14.65 3.59
N ASP A 11 6.67 -13.64 3.36
CA ASP A 11 7.01 -12.46 2.58
C ASP A 11 7.60 -11.41 3.52
N ALA A 12 8.92 -11.27 3.50
CA ALA A 12 9.65 -10.33 4.34
C ALA A 12 9.84 -8.94 3.72
N ASP A 13 9.30 -8.73 2.53
CA ASP A 13 9.36 -7.46 1.79
C ASP A 13 7.96 -6.99 1.37
N ALA A 14 6.98 -7.22 2.23
CA ALA A 14 5.64 -6.76 2.01
C ALA A 14 5.51 -5.25 2.28
N HIS A 15 4.67 -4.60 1.49
CA HIS A 15 4.47 -3.16 1.56
C HIS A 15 3.01 -2.82 1.84
N VAL A 16 2.82 -1.73 2.57
CA VAL A 16 1.53 -1.04 2.73
C VAL A 16 1.69 0.37 2.18
N VAL A 17 0.68 0.82 1.46
CA VAL A 17 0.60 2.21 1.02
C VAL A 17 -0.15 3.01 2.07
N GLU A 18 0.53 3.94 2.72
CA GLU A 18 -0.05 4.77 3.75
C GLU A 18 -1.05 5.76 3.16
N THR A 19 -2.14 5.93 3.88
CA THR A 19 -3.18 6.92 3.61
C THR A 19 -3.35 7.85 4.82
N ALA A 20 -4.14 8.90 4.68
CA ALA A 20 -4.48 9.75 5.82
C ALA A 20 -5.13 8.97 6.98
N ARG A 21 -5.85 7.88 6.65
CA ARG A 21 -6.49 7.00 7.64
C ARG A 21 -5.50 6.15 8.44
N THR A 22 -4.34 5.86 7.88
CA THR A 22 -3.27 5.15 8.58
C THR A 22 -2.91 5.87 9.89
N TRP A 23 -2.94 7.19 9.86
CA TRP A 23 -2.57 8.04 10.98
C TRP A 23 -3.68 8.22 12.02
N ASP A 24 -4.86 7.68 11.79
CA ASP A 24 -5.94 7.66 12.78
C ASP A 24 -5.62 6.77 13.99
N HIS A 25 -4.65 5.87 13.83
CA HIS A 25 -4.15 4.99 14.90
C HIS A 25 -3.05 5.61 15.76
N MET A 26 -2.61 6.85 15.47
CA MET A 26 -1.63 7.55 16.29
C MET A 26 -2.21 7.91 17.66
N ASP A 27 -1.34 7.88 18.67
CA ASP A 27 -1.70 8.38 20.00
C ASP A 27 -2.12 9.86 19.92
N PRO A 28 -3.21 10.25 20.60
CA PRO A 28 -3.66 11.66 20.62
C PRO A 28 -2.60 12.66 21.08
N SER A 29 -1.66 12.25 21.92
CA SER A 29 -0.53 13.10 22.37
C SER A 29 0.45 13.43 21.24
N ASP A 30 0.49 12.64 20.18
CA ASP A 30 1.41 12.78 19.05
C ASP A 30 0.78 13.48 17.84
N ARG A 31 -0.42 14.02 17.97
CA ARG A 31 -1.17 14.66 16.87
C ARG A 31 -0.39 15.74 16.13
N GLN A 32 0.49 16.46 16.82
CA GLN A 32 1.35 17.46 16.20
C GLN A 32 2.28 16.87 15.12
N TYR A 33 2.59 15.59 15.22
CA TYR A 33 3.45 14.89 14.26
C TYR A 33 2.67 14.12 13.19
N ARG A 34 1.32 14.22 13.22
CA ARG A 34 0.48 13.57 12.23
C ARG A 34 0.89 13.99 10.83
N PRO A 35 1.26 13.04 9.94
CA PRO A 35 1.57 13.36 8.57
C PRO A 35 0.38 13.96 7.83
N VAL A 36 0.67 14.99 7.05
CA VAL A 36 -0.31 15.66 6.18
C VAL A 36 0.12 15.45 4.74
N SER A 37 -0.81 15.09 3.88
CA SER A 37 -0.56 14.96 2.45
C SER A 37 -0.51 16.33 1.80
N LEU A 38 0.58 16.60 1.09
CA LEU A 38 0.75 17.78 0.26
C LEU A 38 0.82 17.36 -1.20
N GLU A 39 0.05 18.02 -2.04
CA GLU A 39 0.03 17.78 -3.48
C GLU A 39 0.58 19.01 -4.20
N THR A 40 1.55 18.80 -5.09
CA THR A 40 2.07 19.87 -5.95
C THR A 40 1.48 19.74 -7.35
N ARG A 41 1.27 20.89 -8.00
CA ARG A 41 1.00 20.93 -9.43
C ARG A 41 2.33 21.12 -10.16
N GLU A 42 2.65 20.17 -11.04
CA GLU A 42 3.72 20.37 -12.01
C GLU A 42 3.15 20.77 -13.37
N ASP A 43 3.92 21.57 -14.12
CA ASP A 43 3.54 22.08 -15.43
C ASP A 43 3.37 20.99 -16.51
N ALA A 44 3.85 19.77 -16.22
CA ALA A 44 3.75 18.60 -17.11
C ALA A 44 2.53 17.70 -16.82
N GLY A 45 1.60 18.11 -15.95
CA GLY A 45 0.42 17.32 -15.59
C GLY A 45 0.68 16.14 -14.64
N VAL A 46 1.90 15.98 -14.16
CA VAL A 46 2.24 14.99 -13.13
C VAL A 46 2.07 15.64 -11.77
N LYS A 47 1.16 15.05 -10.99
CA LYS A 47 0.95 15.46 -9.60
C LYS A 47 1.91 14.67 -8.70
N LEU A 48 2.79 15.39 -8.01
CA LEU A 48 3.64 14.81 -6.97
C LEU A 48 2.94 14.96 -5.61
N GLN A 49 2.97 13.91 -4.85
CA GLN A 49 2.43 13.89 -3.49
C GLN A 49 3.57 13.68 -2.49
N PHE A 50 3.48 14.39 -1.38
CA PHE A 50 4.48 14.34 -0.32
C PHE A 50 3.80 14.17 1.04
N TRP A 51 4.53 13.60 1.99
CA TRP A 51 4.19 13.67 3.40
C TRP A 51 4.90 14.84 4.07
N LEU A 52 4.11 15.71 4.68
CA LEU A 52 4.56 16.79 5.54
C LEU A 52 4.43 16.34 6.99
N ILE A 53 5.54 16.32 7.73
CA ILE A 53 5.58 15.92 9.14
C ILE A 53 6.28 17.03 9.91
N ASP A 54 5.61 17.56 10.95
CA ASP A 54 6.14 18.65 11.76
C ASP A 54 6.64 19.84 10.90
N GLY A 55 5.83 20.25 9.93
CA GLY A 55 6.13 21.35 9.02
C GLY A 55 7.23 21.08 7.99
N LYS A 56 7.72 19.85 7.87
CA LYS A 56 8.82 19.49 6.95
C LYS A 56 8.39 18.39 5.99
N VAL A 57 8.77 18.54 4.73
CA VAL A 57 8.61 17.46 3.73
C VAL A 57 9.54 16.32 4.10
N ARG A 58 8.98 15.13 4.33
CA ARG A 58 9.74 13.95 4.78
C ARG A 58 9.79 12.79 3.80
N GLY A 59 9.08 12.88 2.70
CA GLY A 59 9.14 11.86 1.67
C GLY A 59 8.03 12.01 0.66
N PHE A 60 8.13 11.22 -0.40
CA PHE A 60 7.08 11.08 -1.39
C PHE A 60 5.96 10.19 -0.86
N ARG A 61 4.74 10.55 -1.21
CA ARG A 61 3.60 9.68 -1.06
C ARG A 61 3.32 9.00 -2.41
N PHE A 62 3.35 7.68 -2.42
CA PHE A 62 2.99 6.89 -3.59
C PHE A 62 1.57 6.34 -3.41
N PRO A 63 0.55 6.94 -4.05
CA PRO A 63 -0.80 6.42 -3.97
C PRO A 63 -0.89 5.05 -4.65
N ALA A 64 -1.72 4.17 -4.12
CA ALA A 64 -2.07 2.96 -4.83
C ALA A 64 -2.93 3.30 -6.05
N PHE A 65 -2.79 2.51 -7.11
CA PHE A 65 -3.57 2.71 -8.32
C PHE A 65 -5.01 2.21 -8.14
N SER A 66 -5.96 2.94 -8.70
CA SER A 66 -7.33 2.47 -8.83
C SER A 66 -7.42 1.24 -9.75
N ALA A 67 -8.52 0.50 -9.67
CA ALA A 67 -8.75 -0.65 -10.54
C ALA A 67 -8.67 -0.29 -12.04
N ALA A 68 -9.19 0.87 -12.43
CA ALA A 68 -9.14 1.35 -13.82
C ALA A 68 -7.71 1.67 -14.28
N GLU A 69 -6.90 2.27 -13.41
CA GLU A 69 -5.49 2.56 -13.70
C GLU A 69 -4.66 1.27 -13.78
N LEU A 70 -4.91 0.31 -12.89
CA LEU A 70 -4.25 -1.01 -12.94
C LEU A 70 -4.58 -1.74 -14.25
N GLU A 71 -5.83 -1.71 -14.68
CA GLU A 71 -6.24 -2.32 -15.94
C GLU A 71 -5.56 -1.66 -17.14
N LYS A 72 -5.54 -0.32 -17.18
CA LYS A 72 -4.85 0.44 -18.22
C LYS A 72 -3.36 0.09 -18.29
N ARG A 73 -2.68 0.08 -17.14
CA ARG A 73 -1.25 -0.25 -17.06
C ARG A 73 -0.98 -1.72 -17.41
N SER A 74 -1.84 -2.63 -16.99
CA SER A 74 -1.76 -4.06 -17.34
C SER A 74 -1.78 -4.26 -18.85
N ARG A 75 -2.64 -3.55 -19.56
CA ARG A 75 -2.71 -3.58 -21.03
C ARG A 75 -1.44 -3.01 -21.68
N GLN A 76 -0.90 -1.92 -21.12
CA GLN A 76 0.30 -1.27 -21.66
C GLN A 76 1.55 -2.14 -21.58
N VAL A 77 1.70 -2.91 -20.50
CA VAL A 77 2.89 -3.75 -20.26
C VAL A 77 2.69 -5.22 -20.58
N GLY A 78 1.47 -5.64 -20.98
CA GLY A 78 1.14 -7.04 -21.27
C GLY A 78 1.19 -7.97 -20.05
N ARG A 79 1.09 -7.41 -18.82
CA ARG A 79 1.08 -8.15 -17.56
C ARG A 79 -0.13 -7.74 -16.73
N LYS A 80 -0.79 -8.71 -16.11
CA LYS A 80 -1.90 -8.41 -15.20
C LYS A 80 -1.35 -7.98 -13.83
N PHE A 81 -1.67 -6.75 -13.42
CA PHE A 81 -1.47 -6.29 -12.05
C PHE A 81 -2.74 -6.59 -11.24
N ALA A 82 -2.57 -7.29 -10.13
CA ALA A 82 -3.69 -7.88 -9.40
C ALA A 82 -4.04 -7.16 -8.08
N ASP A 83 -3.18 -6.26 -7.61
CA ASP A 83 -3.32 -5.69 -6.28
C ASP A 83 -4.32 -4.53 -6.28
N ALA A 84 -5.50 -4.80 -5.78
CA ALA A 84 -6.50 -3.76 -5.56
C ALA A 84 -6.03 -2.71 -4.55
N GLN A 85 -6.43 -1.47 -4.76
CA GLN A 85 -6.11 -0.33 -3.90
C GLN A 85 -6.44 -0.61 -2.44
N GLU A 86 -7.63 -1.15 -2.15
CA GLU A 86 -8.08 -1.45 -0.78
C GLU A 86 -7.19 -2.46 -0.05
N SER A 87 -6.60 -3.40 -0.80
CA SER A 87 -5.64 -4.37 -0.24
C SER A 87 -4.31 -3.69 0.09
N ARG A 88 -3.80 -2.86 -0.80
CA ARG A 88 -2.51 -2.17 -0.62
C ARG A 88 -2.56 -1.10 0.46
N GLU A 89 -3.66 -0.39 0.56
CA GLU A 89 -3.89 0.65 1.57
C GLU A 89 -4.44 0.10 2.89
N MET A 90 -4.56 -1.23 3.02
CA MET A 90 -5.16 -1.90 4.18
C MET A 90 -6.59 -1.43 4.50
N GLY A 91 -7.29 -0.91 3.50
CA GLY A 91 -8.69 -0.51 3.63
C GLY A 91 -9.64 -1.72 3.72
N ASN A 92 -9.20 -2.86 3.19
CA ASN A 92 -9.91 -4.13 3.26
C ASN A 92 -8.92 -5.26 3.57
N VAL A 93 -8.80 -5.61 4.84
CA VAL A 93 -7.88 -6.64 5.32
C VAL A 93 -8.26 -8.02 4.80
N ASP A 94 -9.54 -8.33 4.71
CA ASP A 94 -10.01 -9.63 4.20
C ASP A 94 -9.58 -9.84 2.75
N LEU A 95 -9.66 -8.80 1.92
CA LEU A 95 -9.16 -8.84 0.55
C LEU A 95 -7.66 -9.11 0.49
N ARG A 96 -6.88 -8.50 1.39
CA ARG A 96 -5.45 -8.74 1.47
C ARG A 96 -5.14 -10.18 1.86
N LEU A 97 -5.85 -10.74 2.83
CA LEU A 97 -5.72 -12.14 3.23
C LEU A 97 -6.08 -13.08 2.09
N GLN A 98 -7.12 -12.79 1.31
CA GLN A 98 -7.45 -13.57 0.11
C GLN A 98 -6.31 -13.54 -0.92
N HIS A 99 -5.67 -12.40 -1.13
CA HIS A 99 -4.52 -12.30 -2.03
C HIS A 99 -3.33 -13.13 -1.53
N MET A 100 -3.08 -13.14 -0.21
CA MET A 100 -2.05 -13.99 0.38
C MET A 100 -2.35 -15.47 0.12
N ASP A 101 -3.60 -15.90 0.31
CA ASP A 101 -4.03 -17.28 0.04
C ASP A 101 -3.85 -17.65 -1.44
N GLN A 102 -4.23 -16.75 -2.35
CA GLN A 102 -4.08 -16.95 -3.80
C GLN A 102 -2.62 -17.05 -4.25
N THR A 103 -1.71 -16.35 -3.59
CA THR A 103 -0.27 -16.34 -3.89
C THR A 103 0.51 -17.36 -3.08
N GLY A 104 -0.13 -18.03 -2.14
CA GLY A 104 0.51 -19.04 -1.28
C GLY A 104 1.41 -18.46 -0.19
N VAL A 105 1.20 -17.22 0.19
CA VAL A 105 1.92 -16.54 1.28
C VAL A 105 1.18 -16.75 2.60
N ASP A 106 1.85 -17.29 3.59
CA ASP A 106 1.27 -17.54 4.91
C ASP A 106 1.43 -16.34 5.87
N ILE A 107 2.55 -15.63 5.78
CA ILE A 107 2.89 -14.50 6.66
C ILE A 107 3.47 -13.37 5.83
N GLN A 108 3.01 -12.15 6.09
CA GLN A 108 3.63 -10.92 5.59
C GLN A 108 4.22 -10.12 6.76
N VAL A 109 5.45 -9.64 6.58
CA VAL A 109 6.09 -8.67 7.46
C VAL A 109 5.95 -7.30 6.82
N LEU A 110 5.25 -6.39 7.51
CA LEU A 110 4.95 -5.03 7.04
C LEU A 110 5.90 -4.00 7.64
#